data_9f792bc595e1dd6aefa684a49b024f22
#
_entry.id   9f792bc595e1dd6aefa684a49b024f22
#
_cell.length_a   1.000
_cell.length_b   1.000
_cell.length_c   1.000
_cell.angle_alpha   90.00
_cell.angle_beta   90.00
_cell.angle_gamma   90.00
#
_symmetry.space_group_name_H-M   'P 1'
#
loop_
_entity.id
_entity.type
_entity.pdbx_description
1 polymer ?
#
loop_
_entity_poly.entity_id
_entity_poly.type
_entity_poly.pdbx_seq_one_letter_code
_entity_poly.pdbx_strand_id
1 'polypeptide(L)'
;MTTTRRTLLGLLAAASLASTATAQDVTLRLHQFLPAQSTVPAQILDVWADKVEADSNGRIKIERYPSMQLGGTPPQLIDQVIDGVADIVWTVAGYTPGRFPQLEVFELPFISPDAEATSRAYWQLAEARMMDTDFADFKPLGLWVHGPGVIHANRPITEVADLRGLKLRAPSRTTTTLFTNLGATSVGMPVPAVPESLSRGVIESAVIPWEVMPSLKVEELVSNHTEFTGNALYTLAFIFAMNKDSYAALPDDLKAVIDANSGLEFSAFAGRTQQAADGPARAIAEARGNNIITLDADQTAAWAEAAAPTIEAWIAEADAAGIDGTGLYREAVALIEANNTGN
;
A
#
# COMPACT_ATOMS: atom_id res chain seq x y z
N MET A 1 -7.90 -85.82 35.78
CA MET A 1 -7.17 -84.64 36.25
C MET A 1 -7.05 -83.70 35.09
N THR A 2 -7.98 -82.73 34.97
CA THR A 2 -8.08 -81.82 33.86
C THR A 2 -7.99 -80.36 34.33
N THR A 3 -6.94 -79.67 33.97
CA THR A 3 -6.69 -78.30 34.39
C THR A 3 -7.20 -77.39 33.32
N THR A 4 -8.25 -76.62 33.60
CA THR A 4 -8.87 -75.63 32.66
C THR A 4 -8.08 -74.30 32.77
N ARG A 5 -7.45 -73.89 31.71
CA ARG A 5 -6.88 -72.55 31.58
C ARG A 5 -7.96 -71.58 31.07
N ARG A 6 -8.32 -70.58 31.87
CA ARG A 6 -9.11 -69.43 31.51
C ARG A 6 -8.21 -68.35 30.90
N THR A 7 -8.35 -68.08 29.61
CA THR A 7 -7.71 -66.99 28.94
C THR A 7 -8.61 -65.78 29.05
N LEU A 8 -8.18 -64.72 29.75
CA LEU A 8 -8.79 -63.40 29.72
C LEU A 8 -8.35 -62.70 28.44
N LEU A 9 -9.30 -62.43 27.53
CA LEU A 9 -9.10 -61.47 26.46
C LEU A 9 -9.40 -60.08 27.02
N GLY A 10 -8.35 -59.27 27.18
CA GLY A 10 -8.48 -57.82 27.40
C GLY A 10 -8.70 -57.12 26.08
N LEU A 11 -9.90 -56.57 25.83
CA LEU A 11 -10.15 -55.62 24.77
C LEU A 11 -9.49 -54.27 25.15
N LEU A 12 -8.37 -53.93 24.55
CA LEU A 12 -7.88 -52.56 24.50
C LEU A 12 -8.69 -51.80 23.42
N ALA A 13 -9.64 -51.00 23.85
CA ALA A 13 -10.25 -49.97 23.02
C ALA A 13 -9.23 -48.85 22.78
N ALA A 14 -8.49 -48.92 21.69
CA ALA A 14 -7.71 -47.81 21.20
C ALA A 14 -8.69 -46.76 20.67
N ALA A 15 -8.99 -45.74 21.47
CA ALA A 15 -9.66 -44.54 21.02
C ALA A 15 -8.69 -43.80 20.08
N SER A 16 -8.82 -44.04 18.80
CA SER A 16 -8.15 -43.25 17.76
C SER A 16 -8.75 -41.83 17.80
N LEU A 17 -8.02 -40.91 18.39
CA LEU A 17 -8.22 -39.48 18.16
C LEU A 17 -7.93 -39.23 16.67
N ALA A 18 -8.95 -39.38 15.83
CA ALA A 18 -8.91 -38.90 14.48
C ALA A 18 -8.88 -37.38 14.61
N SER A 19 -7.68 -36.80 14.53
CA SER A 19 -7.54 -35.40 14.14
C SER A 19 -8.25 -35.27 12.81
N THR A 20 -9.43 -34.64 12.79
CA THR A 20 -10.06 -34.22 11.56
C THR A 20 -9.13 -33.17 10.95
N ALA A 21 -8.21 -33.59 10.10
CA ALA A 21 -7.55 -32.67 9.19
C ALA A 21 -8.71 -32.03 8.38
N THR A 22 -9.02 -30.78 8.69
CA THR A 22 -9.92 -29.99 7.86
C THR A 22 -9.29 -29.95 6.48
N ALA A 23 -9.98 -30.53 5.49
CA ALA A 23 -9.53 -30.46 4.12
C ALA A 23 -9.47 -28.98 3.71
N GLN A 24 -8.37 -28.58 3.10
CA GLN A 24 -8.27 -27.29 2.44
C GLN A 24 -9.32 -27.23 1.34
N ASP A 25 -10.26 -26.28 1.43
CA ASP A 25 -11.35 -26.15 0.47
C ASP A 25 -10.97 -25.23 -0.69
N VAL A 26 -10.17 -24.18 -0.41
CA VAL A 26 -9.84 -23.11 -1.34
C VAL A 26 -8.39 -22.72 -1.25
N THR A 27 -7.73 -22.56 -2.40
CA THR A 27 -6.41 -21.91 -2.52
C THR A 27 -6.59 -20.60 -3.27
N LEU A 28 -6.09 -19.50 -2.70
CA LEU A 28 -6.11 -18.18 -3.31
C LEU A 28 -4.67 -17.69 -3.56
N ARG A 29 -4.41 -17.15 -4.74
CA ARG A 29 -3.11 -16.63 -5.15
C ARG A 29 -3.06 -15.13 -4.85
N LEU A 30 -2.15 -14.71 -3.95
CA LEU A 30 -1.86 -13.32 -3.63
C LEU A 30 -0.63 -12.87 -4.39
N HIS A 31 -0.76 -11.90 -5.29
CA HIS A 31 0.30 -11.39 -6.16
C HIS A 31 0.59 -9.92 -5.88
N GLN A 32 1.87 -9.56 -5.82
CA GLN A 32 2.33 -8.20 -5.54
C GLN A 32 3.75 -7.95 -6.09
N PHE A 33 4.22 -6.68 -6.06
CA PHE A 33 5.41 -6.23 -6.78
C PHE A 33 6.68 -6.05 -5.95
N LEU A 34 6.62 -6.07 -4.60
CA LEU A 34 7.79 -5.90 -3.74
C LEU A 34 8.44 -7.24 -3.35
N PRO A 35 9.72 -7.24 -2.97
CA PRO A 35 10.36 -8.38 -2.32
C PRO A 35 9.61 -8.83 -1.06
N ALA A 36 9.61 -10.14 -0.79
CA ALA A 36 8.87 -10.73 0.34
C ALA A 36 9.24 -10.12 1.71
N GLN A 37 10.50 -9.69 1.89
CA GLN A 37 10.99 -9.11 3.15
C GLN A 37 10.66 -7.62 3.31
N SER A 38 10.07 -6.97 2.31
CA SER A 38 9.63 -5.56 2.41
C SER A 38 8.51 -5.42 3.43
N THR A 39 8.35 -4.23 4.02
CA THR A 39 7.37 -3.96 5.09
C THR A 39 5.96 -4.40 4.72
N VAL A 40 5.44 -3.99 3.58
CA VAL A 40 4.06 -4.31 3.19
C VAL A 40 3.84 -5.82 3.02
N PRO A 41 4.64 -6.57 2.22
CA PRO A 41 4.50 -8.01 2.17
C PRO A 41 4.58 -8.68 3.53
N ALA A 42 5.64 -8.42 4.31
CA ALA A 42 5.94 -9.19 5.52
C ALA A 42 5.08 -8.82 6.72
N GLN A 43 4.70 -7.53 6.89
CA GLN A 43 4.03 -7.05 8.09
C GLN A 43 2.54 -6.73 7.89
N ILE A 44 2.06 -6.70 6.66
CA ILE A 44 0.66 -6.40 6.34
C ILE A 44 0.02 -7.58 5.59
N LEU A 45 0.54 -7.93 4.40
CA LEU A 45 -0.10 -8.93 3.55
C LEU A 45 0.04 -10.34 4.11
N ASP A 46 1.22 -10.72 4.62
CA ASP A 46 1.44 -12.03 5.24
C ASP A 46 0.67 -12.15 6.55
N VAL A 47 0.61 -11.08 7.37
CA VAL A 47 -0.19 -11.04 8.61
C VAL A 47 -1.68 -11.20 8.31
N TRP A 48 -2.19 -10.51 7.28
CA TRP A 48 -3.57 -10.69 6.82
C TRP A 48 -3.82 -12.12 6.34
N ALA A 49 -2.94 -12.65 5.52
CA ALA A 49 -3.07 -13.98 4.95
C ALA A 49 -3.03 -15.08 6.03
N ASP A 50 -2.08 -14.99 6.98
CA ASP A 50 -1.98 -15.93 8.12
C ASP A 50 -3.24 -15.87 8.99
N LYS A 51 -3.79 -14.66 9.19
CA LYS A 51 -5.03 -14.50 9.95
C LYS A 51 -6.23 -15.10 9.25
N VAL A 52 -6.39 -14.92 7.93
CA VAL A 52 -7.45 -15.54 7.13
C VAL A 52 -7.31 -17.07 7.16
N GLU A 53 -6.09 -17.61 7.01
CA GLU A 53 -5.82 -19.04 7.10
C GLU A 53 -6.24 -19.59 8.48
N ALA A 54 -5.89 -18.88 9.56
CA ALA A 54 -6.23 -19.27 10.93
C ALA A 54 -7.75 -19.18 11.19
N ASP A 55 -8.39 -18.07 10.86
CA ASP A 55 -9.82 -17.82 11.10
C ASP A 55 -10.72 -18.77 10.27
N SER A 56 -10.23 -19.23 9.11
CA SER A 56 -10.89 -20.26 8.30
C SER A 56 -10.65 -21.69 8.80
N ASN A 57 -9.91 -21.86 9.90
CA ASN A 57 -9.45 -23.19 10.39
C ASN A 57 -8.65 -23.97 9.30
N GLY A 58 -7.87 -23.26 8.47
CA GLY A 58 -7.05 -23.84 7.41
C GLY A 58 -7.83 -24.24 6.15
N ARG A 59 -9.10 -23.89 6.03
CA ARG A 59 -9.93 -24.18 4.85
C ARG A 59 -9.58 -23.23 3.68
N ILE A 60 -9.14 -22.01 3.96
CA ILE A 60 -8.52 -21.12 2.97
C ILE A 60 -7.00 -21.24 3.10
N LYS A 61 -6.32 -21.42 1.98
CA LYS A 61 -4.87 -21.31 1.83
C LYS A 61 -4.54 -20.12 0.95
N ILE A 62 -3.63 -19.23 1.40
CA ILE A 62 -3.15 -18.09 0.61
C ILE A 62 -1.73 -18.41 0.12
N GLU A 63 -1.55 -18.58 -1.18
CA GLU A 63 -0.24 -18.68 -1.81
C GLU A 63 0.29 -17.28 -2.13
N ARG A 64 1.50 -16.93 -1.62
CA ARG A 64 2.11 -15.62 -1.75
C ARG A 64 3.07 -15.60 -2.94
N TYR A 65 2.87 -14.68 -3.87
CA TYR A 65 3.68 -14.48 -5.07
C TYR A 65 4.28 -13.05 -5.07
N PRO A 66 5.41 -12.82 -4.34
CA PRO A 66 6.09 -11.52 -4.32
C PRO A 66 6.85 -11.23 -5.62
N SER A 67 7.28 -9.97 -5.77
CA SER A 67 8.19 -9.54 -6.85
C SER A 67 7.72 -9.92 -8.25
N MET A 68 6.42 -9.84 -8.51
CA MET A 68 5.82 -10.17 -9.82
C MET A 68 6.04 -11.63 -10.27
N GLN A 69 6.08 -12.60 -9.34
CA GLN A 69 6.38 -14.01 -9.64
C GLN A 69 5.35 -14.69 -10.57
N LEU A 70 4.11 -14.21 -10.62
CA LEU A 70 3.12 -14.68 -11.62
C LEU A 70 3.30 -14.02 -12.99
N GLY A 71 4.34 -13.18 -13.14
CA GLY A 71 4.65 -12.47 -14.38
C GLY A 71 3.96 -11.12 -14.51
N GLY A 72 4.25 -10.43 -15.61
CA GLY A 72 3.76 -9.07 -15.85
C GLY A 72 4.57 -7.98 -15.18
N THR A 73 4.00 -6.79 -15.10
CA THR A 73 4.59 -5.58 -14.50
C THR A 73 3.61 -4.99 -13.48
N PRO A 74 4.08 -4.16 -12.51
CA PRO A 74 3.20 -3.60 -11.49
C PRO A 74 1.93 -2.92 -11.99
N PRO A 75 1.92 -2.16 -13.12
CA PRO A 75 0.69 -1.61 -13.68
C PRO A 75 -0.36 -2.66 -14.09
N GLN A 76 0.04 -3.91 -14.37
CA GLN A 76 -0.87 -4.96 -14.82
C GLN A 76 -1.57 -5.71 -13.66
N LEU A 77 -1.22 -5.44 -12.40
CA LEU A 77 -1.79 -6.15 -11.25
C LEU A 77 -3.32 -5.99 -11.15
N ILE A 78 -3.84 -4.80 -11.46
CA ILE A 78 -5.31 -4.58 -11.45
C ILE A 78 -5.99 -5.43 -12.53
N ASP A 79 -5.43 -5.50 -13.73
CA ASP A 79 -5.99 -6.36 -14.79
C ASP A 79 -5.87 -7.83 -14.40
N GLN A 80 -4.76 -8.24 -13.78
CA GLN A 80 -4.58 -9.63 -13.32
C GLN A 80 -5.61 -10.06 -12.29
N VAL A 81 -6.03 -9.18 -11.36
CA VAL A 81 -7.09 -9.53 -10.40
C VAL A 81 -8.47 -9.54 -11.07
N ILE A 82 -8.74 -8.65 -12.01
CA ILE A 82 -10.01 -8.62 -12.74
C ILE A 82 -10.15 -9.87 -13.63
N ASP A 83 -9.08 -10.23 -14.35
CA ASP A 83 -9.05 -11.37 -15.27
C ASP A 83 -8.88 -12.73 -14.55
N GLY A 84 -8.71 -12.76 -13.22
CA GLY A 84 -8.53 -13.99 -12.46
C GLY A 84 -7.16 -14.66 -12.66
N VAL A 85 -6.15 -13.96 -13.18
CA VAL A 85 -4.75 -14.44 -13.21
C VAL A 85 -4.20 -14.57 -11.79
N ALA A 86 -4.59 -13.65 -10.91
CA ALA A 86 -4.40 -13.74 -9.47
C ALA A 86 -5.75 -13.56 -8.77
N ASP A 87 -5.95 -14.25 -7.66
CA ASP A 87 -7.19 -14.13 -6.88
C ASP A 87 -7.18 -12.88 -6.02
N ILE A 88 -5.99 -12.46 -5.58
CA ILE A 88 -5.79 -11.28 -4.73
C ILE A 88 -4.55 -10.54 -5.22
N VAL A 89 -4.61 -9.21 -5.27
CA VAL A 89 -3.46 -8.37 -5.60
C VAL A 89 -3.32 -7.21 -4.62
N TRP A 90 -2.09 -6.75 -4.45
CA TRP A 90 -1.79 -5.46 -3.84
C TRP A 90 -1.02 -4.60 -4.84
N THR A 91 -1.47 -3.35 -5.03
CA THR A 91 -0.87 -2.43 -5.99
C THR A 91 -1.06 -0.96 -5.59
N VAL A 92 -0.41 -0.06 -6.32
CA VAL A 92 -0.59 1.39 -6.25
C VAL A 92 -1.62 1.80 -7.32
N ALA A 93 -2.67 2.52 -6.92
CA ALA A 93 -3.70 3.01 -7.85
C ALA A 93 -3.09 3.85 -8.99
N GLY A 94 -2.14 4.72 -8.65
CA GLY A 94 -1.45 5.60 -9.60
C GLY A 94 -0.54 4.91 -10.61
N TYR A 95 -0.31 3.59 -10.52
CA TYR A 95 0.43 2.84 -11.58
C TYR A 95 -0.41 2.61 -12.84
N THR A 96 -1.71 2.86 -12.79
CA THR A 96 -2.64 2.87 -13.93
C THR A 96 -3.25 4.26 -14.10
N PRO A 97 -2.50 5.23 -14.67
CA PRO A 97 -2.93 6.63 -14.74
C PRO A 97 -4.32 6.79 -15.35
N GLY A 98 -5.19 7.57 -14.68
CA GLY A 98 -6.53 7.88 -15.15
C GLY A 98 -7.57 6.77 -14.93
N ARG A 99 -7.20 5.61 -14.39
CA ARG A 99 -8.15 4.52 -14.12
C ARG A 99 -8.98 4.80 -12.86
N PHE A 100 -8.40 5.44 -11.87
CA PHE A 100 -8.99 5.71 -10.57
C PHE A 100 -8.92 7.21 -10.24
N PRO A 101 -9.60 8.07 -10.99
CA PRO A 101 -9.42 9.51 -10.86
C PRO A 101 -9.87 10.06 -9.50
N GLN A 102 -10.86 9.42 -8.85
CA GLN A 102 -11.33 9.85 -7.54
C GLN A 102 -10.31 9.55 -6.44
N LEU A 103 -9.51 8.47 -6.57
CA LEU A 103 -8.51 8.09 -5.57
C LEU A 103 -7.33 9.04 -5.50
N GLU A 104 -7.06 9.78 -6.60
CA GLU A 104 -5.96 10.73 -6.67
C GLU A 104 -6.08 11.85 -5.63
N VAL A 105 -7.26 12.07 -5.06
CA VAL A 105 -7.46 13.04 -3.96
C VAL A 105 -6.55 12.72 -2.77
N PHE A 106 -6.28 11.44 -2.48
CA PHE A 106 -5.41 11.03 -1.37
C PHE A 106 -3.90 11.09 -1.72
N GLU A 107 -3.56 11.48 -2.94
CA GLU A 107 -2.18 11.73 -3.38
C GLU A 107 -1.85 13.23 -3.46
N LEU A 108 -2.81 14.09 -3.14
CA LEU A 108 -2.64 15.55 -3.17
C LEU A 108 -1.67 16.01 -2.06
N PRO A 109 -0.87 17.06 -2.33
CA PRO A 109 0.18 17.47 -1.42
C PRO A 109 -0.38 18.07 -0.13
N PHE A 110 0.30 17.77 0.99
CA PHE A 110 0.10 18.37 2.31
C PHE A 110 -1.30 18.22 2.91
N ILE A 111 -2.07 17.17 2.54
CA ILE A 111 -3.38 16.89 3.12
C ILE A 111 -3.36 15.80 4.19
N SER A 112 -2.32 14.94 4.21
CA SER A 112 -2.22 13.78 5.11
C SER A 112 -1.38 14.11 6.34
N PRO A 113 -1.97 14.12 7.55
CA PRO A 113 -1.23 14.30 8.81
C PRO A 113 -0.53 13.00 9.24
N ASP A 114 -1.16 11.85 9.03
CA ASP A 114 -0.64 10.52 9.28
C ASP A 114 -1.36 9.49 8.41
N ALA A 115 -0.71 8.32 8.24
CA ALA A 115 -1.23 7.29 7.36
C ALA A 115 -2.47 6.56 7.93
N GLU A 116 -2.64 6.43 9.24
CA GLU A 116 -3.81 5.77 9.81
C GLU A 116 -5.07 6.60 9.59
N ALA A 117 -5.06 7.88 9.96
CA ALA A 117 -6.18 8.79 9.78
C ALA A 117 -6.57 8.90 8.30
N THR A 118 -5.56 9.06 7.43
CA THR A 118 -5.77 9.16 5.99
C THR A 118 -6.30 7.86 5.38
N SER A 119 -5.84 6.69 5.84
CA SER A 119 -6.35 5.39 5.37
C SER A 119 -7.78 5.12 5.82
N ARG A 120 -8.18 5.54 7.03
CA ARG A 120 -9.58 5.51 7.48
C ARG A 120 -10.46 6.37 6.60
N ALA A 121 -10.04 7.61 6.34
CA ALA A 121 -10.74 8.53 5.46
C ALA A 121 -10.86 7.97 4.03
N TYR A 122 -9.80 7.35 3.52
CA TYR A 122 -9.79 6.73 2.20
C TYR A 122 -10.82 5.62 2.10
N TRP A 123 -10.86 4.68 3.07
CA TRP A 123 -11.88 3.64 3.07
C TRP A 123 -13.30 4.21 3.15
N GLN A 124 -13.55 5.15 4.08
CA GLN A 124 -14.88 5.76 4.27
C GLN A 124 -15.37 6.48 3.00
N LEU A 125 -14.51 7.26 2.36
CA LEU A 125 -14.85 7.96 1.12
C LEU A 125 -15.12 6.96 -0.03
N ALA A 126 -14.29 5.93 -0.13
CA ALA A 126 -14.45 4.89 -1.13
C ALA A 126 -15.76 4.10 -0.94
N GLU A 127 -16.11 3.75 0.31
CA GLU A 127 -17.36 3.08 0.65
C GLU A 127 -18.57 3.92 0.27
N ALA A 128 -18.49 5.23 0.46
CA ALA A 128 -19.60 6.16 0.15
C ALA A 128 -19.76 6.44 -1.35
N ARG A 129 -18.68 6.40 -2.16
CA ARG A 129 -18.71 6.94 -3.53
C ARG A 129 -18.17 6.02 -4.62
N MET A 130 -17.34 5.01 -4.32
CA MET A 130 -16.48 4.35 -5.32
C MET A 130 -16.75 2.86 -5.49
N MET A 131 -17.52 2.21 -4.60
CA MET A 131 -17.73 0.75 -4.65
C MET A 131 -18.42 0.28 -5.93
N ASP A 132 -19.36 1.08 -6.45
CA ASP A 132 -20.12 0.77 -7.67
C ASP A 132 -19.55 1.46 -8.92
N THR A 133 -18.43 2.20 -8.79
CA THR A 133 -17.77 2.93 -9.87
C THR A 133 -16.32 2.46 -10.05
N ASP A 134 -15.36 3.09 -9.36
CA ASP A 134 -13.93 2.78 -9.47
C ASP A 134 -13.61 1.33 -9.10
N PHE A 135 -14.37 0.71 -8.18
CA PHE A 135 -14.18 -0.66 -7.72
C PHE A 135 -15.22 -1.65 -8.27
N ALA A 136 -15.97 -1.24 -9.30
CA ALA A 136 -17.02 -2.07 -9.88
C ALA A 136 -16.53 -3.44 -10.39
N ASP A 137 -15.26 -3.58 -10.77
CA ASP A 137 -14.72 -4.79 -11.40
C ASP A 137 -14.01 -5.76 -10.45
N PHE A 138 -13.77 -5.37 -9.20
CA PHE A 138 -13.11 -6.20 -8.17
C PHE A 138 -13.69 -5.90 -6.77
N LYS A 139 -13.38 -6.76 -5.80
CA LYS A 139 -13.73 -6.53 -4.39
C LYS A 139 -12.53 -5.91 -3.67
N PRO A 140 -12.63 -4.66 -3.18
CA PRO A 140 -11.60 -4.12 -2.29
C PRO A 140 -11.61 -4.85 -0.96
N LEU A 141 -10.42 -5.24 -0.48
CA LEU A 141 -10.17 -5.84 0.83
C LEU A 141 -9.59 -4.81 1.80
N GLY A 142 -8.78 -3.88 1.27
CA GLY A 142 -8.19 -2.79 2.03
C GLY A 142 -7.73 -1.66 1.12
N LEU A 143 -7.83 -0.44 1.61
CA LEU A 143 -7.47 0.78 0.93
C LEU A 143 -6.69 1.65 1.92
N TRP A 144 -5.43 1.97 1.62
CA TRP A 144 -4.61 2.72 2.56
C TRP A 144 -3.59 3.60 1.87
N VAL A 145 -2.94 4.45 2.64
CA VAL A 145 -1.80 5.26 2.20
C VAL A 145 -0.56 4.91 3.03
N HIS A 146 0.64 5.20 2.49
CA HIS A 146 1.89 5.10 3.23
C HIS A 146 2.13 6.34 4.12
N GLY A 147 3.15 6.30 4.98
CA GLY A 147 3.67 7.44 5.72
C GLY A 147 4.17 8.58 4.81
N PRO A 148 4.71 9.66 5.39
CA PRO A 148 5.15 10.81 4.60
C PRO A 148 6.15 10.46 3.51
N GLY A 149 5.90 10.93 2.30
CA GLY A 149 6.85 10.81 1.20
C GLY A 149 8.09 11.68 1.42
N VAL A 150 9.26 11.12 1.09
CA VAL A 150 10.60 11.72 1.29
C VAL A 150 11.27 11.90 -0.06
N ILE A 151 12.04 12.99 -0.24
CA ILE A 151 12.88 13.18 -1.43
C ILE A 151 14.25 12.58 -1.17
N HIS A 152 14.62 11.53 -1.88
CA HIS A 152 15.93 10.89 -1.85
C HIS A 152 16.71 11.33 -3.08
N ALA A 153 17.88 11.97 -2.90
CA ALA A 153 18.62 12.61 -3.98
C ALA A 153 20.14 12.43 -3.85
N ASN A 154 20.84 12.61 -4.96
CA ASN A 154 22.31 12.61 -4.99
C ASN A 154 22.92 13.95 -4.55
N ARG A 155 22.09 14.98 -4.30
CA ARG A 155 22.47 16.28 -3.77
C ARG A 155 21.47 16.78 -2.71
N PRO A 156 21.85 17.69 -1.81
CA PRO A 156 20.91 18.28 -0.88
C PRO A 156 19.75 18.98 -1.59
N ILE A 157 18.53 18.81 -1.07
CA ILE A 157 17.32 19.52 -1.48
C ILE A 157 16.79 20.22 -0.22
N THR A 158 16.91 21.54 -0.16
CA THR A 158 16.56 22.36 1.00
C THR A 158 15.44 23.36 0.71
N GLU A 159 15.26 23.70 -0.55
CA GLU A 159 14.23 24.61 -1.01
C GLU A 159 13.67 24.17 -2.39
N VAL A 160 12.52 24.70 -2.76
CA VAL A 160 11.84 24.34 -4.04
C VAL A 160 12.75 24.60 -5.24
N ALA A 161 13.56 25.66 -5.21
CA ALA A 161 14.47 26.01 -6.30
C ALA A 161 15.51 24.92 -6.60
N ASP A 162 15.86 24.08 -5.61
CA ASP A 162 16.78 22.95 -5.77
C ASP A 162 16.24 21.86 -6.70
N LEU A 163 14.91 21.81 -6.90
CA LEU A 163 14.30 20.87 -7.84
C LEU A 163 14.51 21.23 -9.30
N ARG A 164 14.92 22.46 -9.62
CA ARG A 164 14.99 22.92 -11.01
C ARG A 164 15.91 22.04 -11.85
N GLY A 165 15.30 21.38 -12.83
CA GLY A 165 15.98 20.50 -13.77
C GLY A 165 16.45 19.17 -13.17
N LEU A 166 16.17 18.88 -11.90
CA LEU A 166 16.48 17.60 -11.26
C LEU A 166 15.62 16.49 -11.90
N LYS A 167 16.26 15.45 -12.40
CA LYS A 167 15.56 14.25 -12.89
C LYS A 167 15.03 13.45 -11.71
N LEU A 168 13.75 13.64 -11.41
CA LEU A 168 13.11 13.08 -10.23
C LEU A 168 12.09 12.01 -10.62
N ARG A 169 12.21 10.82 -10.04
CA ARG A 169 11.16 9.80 -10.17
C ARG A 169 9.95 10.19 -9.36
N ALA A 170 8.81 10.27 -10.03
CA ALA A 170 7.50 10.41 -9.42
C ALA A 170 6.66 9.14 -9.63
N PRO A 171 5.93 8.66 -8.61
CA PRO A 171 5.23 7.37 -8.66
C PRO A 171 3.93 7.38 -9.47
N SER A 172 3.23 8.50 -9.54
CA SER A 172 1.89 8.60 -10.12
C SER A 172 1.72 9.85 -11.00
N ARG A 173 0.58 9.97 -11.65
CA ARG A 173 0.23 11.16 -12.43
C ARG A 173 0.19 12.40 -11.54
N THR A 174 -0.48 12.32 -10.41
CA THR A 174 -0.61 13.44 -9.45
C THR A 174 0.76 13.91 -8.94
N THR A 175 1.61 12.98 -8.51
CA THR A 175 2.97 13.33 -8.07
C THR A 175 3.85 13.83 -9.21
N THR A 176 3.68 13.32 -10.44
CA THR A 176 4.37 13.82 -11.62
C THR A 176 4.01 15.28 -11.90
N THR A 177 2.72 15.63 -11.81
CA THR A 177 2.24 17.02 -11.94
C THR A 177 2.81 17.89 -10.82
N LEU A 178 2.75 17.42 -9.57
CA LEU A 178 3.31 18.14 -8.41
C LEU A 178 4.77 18.51 -8.64
N PHE A 179 5.63 17.53 -8.89
CA PHE A 179 7.07 17.81 -9.01
C PHE A 179 7.44 18.56 -10.29
N THR A 180 6.65 18.43 -11.36
CA THR A 180 6.82 19.24 -12.55
C THR A 180 6.48 20.71 -12.27
N ASN A 181 5.39 20.98 -11.56
CA ASN A 181 5.02 22.34 -11.13
C ASN A 181 6.07 22.95 -10.21
N LEU A 182 6.71 22.14 -9.37
CA LEU A 182 7.82 22.57 -8.48
C LEU A 182 9.16 22.73 -9.25
N GLY A 183 9.23 22.43 -10.56
CA GLY A 183 10.39 22.67 -11.41
C GLY A 183 11.28 21.48 -11.69
N ALA A 184 10.95 20.29 -11.21
CA ALA A 184 11.69 19.07 -11.52
C ALA A 184 11.43 18.57 -12.94
N THR A 185 12.34 17.77 -13.47
CA THR A 185 12.12 16.94 -14.66
C THR A 185 11.60 15.57 -14.17
N SER A 186 10.27 15.47 -14.06
CA SER A 186 9.62 14.29 -13.50
C SER A 186 9.66 13.09 -14.45
N VAL A 187 9.97 11.91 -13.92
CA VAL A 187 10.02 10.63 -14.64
C VAL A 187 9.11 9.62 -13.93
N GLY A 188 8.01 9.24 -14.59
CA GLY A 188 7.06 8.25 -14.05
C GLY A 188 7.58 6.83 -14.16
N MET A 189 7.62 6.08 -13.04
CA MET A 189 7.89 4.64 -13.04
C MET A 189 7.46 3.96 -11.74
N PRO A 190 7.11 2.65 -11.77
CA PRO A 190 6.90 1.86 -10.57
C PRO A 190 8.17 1.76 -9.72
N VAL A 191 8.00 1.62 -8.40
CA VAL A 191 9.11 1.66 -7.44
C VAL A 191 10.19 0.59 -7.66
N PRO A 192 9.90 -0.64 -8.15
CA PRO A 192 10.96 -1.63 -8.41
C PRO A 192 11.99 -1.20 -9.46
N ALA A 193 11.66 -0.22 -10.32
CA ALA A 193 12.59 0.30 -11.32
C ALA A 193 13.55 1.38 -10.78
N VAL A 194 13.31 1.90 -9.57
CA VAL A 194 14.08 3.02 -8.99
C VAL A 194 15.56 2.68 -8.80
N PRO A 195 15.95 1.52 -8.21
CA PRO A 195 17.35 1.22 -7.97
C PRO A 195 18.19 1.21 -9.25
N GLU A 196 17.70 0.56 -10.29
CA GLU A 196 18.40 0.49 -11.58
C GLU A 196 18.49 1.88 -12.24
N SER A 197 17.40 2.65 -12.18
CA SER A 197 17.34 3.99 -12.77
C SER A 197 18.28 4.98 -12.08
N LEU A 198 18.41 4.93 -10.75
CA LEU A 198 19.40 5.70 -9.98
C LEU A 198 20.83 5.25 -10.32
N SER A 199 21.10 3.95 -10.30
CA SER A 199 22.42 3.39 -10.59
C SER A 199 22.93 3.75 -11.99
N ARG A 200 22.04 3.84 -12.97
CA ARG A 200 22.35 4.19 -14.36
C ARG A 200 22.31 5.69 -14.66
N GLY A 201 21.94 6.52 -13.68
CA GLY A 201 21.81 7.97 -13.88
C GLY A 201 20.63 8.37 -14.80
N VAL A 202 19.65 7.50 -14.99
CA VAL A 202 18.40 7.82 -15.70
C VAL A 202 17.62 8.85 -14.89
N ILE A 203 17.62 8.69 -13.56
CA ILE A 203 17.14 9.64 -12.57
C ILE A 203 18.25 9.99 -11.58
N GLU A 204 18.15 11.17 -10.96
CA GLU A 204 19.10 11.68 -9.94
C GLU A 204 18.48 11.69 -8.56
N SER A 205 17.16 11.50 -8.50
CA SER A 205 16.37 11.48 -7.27
C SER A 205 15.10 10.67 -7.45
N ALA A 206 14.52 10.27 -6.32
CA ALA A 206 13.22 9.60 -6.28
C ALA A 206 12.44 10.06 -5.06
N VAL A 207 11.11 10.13 -5.17
CA VAL A 207 10.25 10.26 -4.01
C VAL A 207 9.68 8.89 -3.67
N ILE A 208 9.94 8.46 -2.43
CA ILE A 208 9.44 7.25 -1.79
C ILE A 208 9.30 7.49 -0.29
N PRO A 209 8.46 6.76 0.47
CA PRO A 209 8.48 6.80 1.94
C PRO A 209 9.75 6.10 2.47
N TRP A 210 10.10 6.39 3.72
CA TRP A 210 11.26 5.76 4.35
C TRP A 210 11.18 4.23 4.37
N GLU A 211 10.01 3.68 4.69
CA GLU A 211 9.84 2.26 4.98
C GLU A 211 10.24 1.30 3.83
N VAL A 212 10.06 1.72 2.58
CA VAL A 212 10.42 0.89 1.42
C VAL A 212 11.89 1.04 1.00
N MET A 213 12.54 2.10 1.44
CA MET A 213 13.92 2.45 1.05
C MET A 213 14.93 1.32 1.29
N PRO A 214 14.97 0.64 2.48
CA PRO A 214 15.97 -0.40 2.74
C PRO A 214 15.79 -1.64 1.87
N SER A 215 14.55 -2.03 1.58
CA SER A 215 14.28 -3.21 0.75
C SER A 215 14.74 -3.04 -0.70
N LEU A 216 14.88 -1.79 -1.15
CA LEU A 216 15.35 -1.37 -2.45
C LEU A 216 16.79 -0.85 -2.43
N LYS A 217 17.42 -0.76 -1.25
CA LYS A 217 18.79 -0.25 -1.03
C LYS A 217 19.02 1.14 -1.61
N VAL A 218 18.02 2.01 -1.52
CA VAL A 218 18.13 3.38 -2.08
C VAL A 218 19.13 4.21 -1.29
N GLU A 219 19.28 3.96 0.01
CA GLU A 219 20.30 4.58 0.88
C GLU A 219 21.75 4.27 0.49
N GLU A 220 21.94 3.26 -0.37
CA GLU A 220 23.25 2.93 -0.97
C GLU A 220 23.52 3.70 -2.27
N LEU A 221 22.46 4.20 -2.91
CA LEU A 221 22.51 4.82 -4.23
C LEU A 221 22.51 6.35 -4.17
N VAL A 222 21.89 6.93 -3.15
CA VAL A 222 21.84 8.37 -2.90
C VAL A 222 22.09 8.64 -1.42
N SER A 223 22.61 9.82 -1.08
CA SER A 223 23.07 10.13 0.28
C SER A 223 22.40 11.35 0.91
N ASN A 224 21.39 11.92 0.27
CA ASN A 224 20.64 13.06 0.81
C ASN A 224 19.17 12.74 0.82
N HIS A 225 18.52 12.98 1.95
CA HIS A 225 17.12 12.65 2.18
C HIS A 225 16.44 13.86 2.82
N THR A 226 15.43 14.40 2.14
CA THR A 226 14.67 15.56 2.63
C THR A 226 13.30 15.14 3.09
N GLU A 227 13.01 15.38 4.35
CA GLU A 227 11.74 15.12 5.02
C GLU A 227 11.10 16.42 5.49
N PHE A 228 9.78 16.39 5.69
CA PHE A 228 8.95 17.56 5.97
C PHE A 228 8.31 17.43 7.35
N THR A 229 8.14 18.56 8.06
CA THR A 229 7.40 18.62 9.32
C THR A 229 5.89 18.79 9.08
N GLY A 230 5.07 18.16 9.89
CA GLY A 230 3.61 18.26 9.77
C GLY A 230 3.03 17.35 8.70
N ASN A 231 2.14 17.88 7.83
CA ASN A 231 1.49 17.06 6.82
C ASN A 231 2.46 16.57 5.74
N ALA A 232 2.22 15.37 5.25
CA ALA A 232 3.04 14.71 4.25
C ALA A 232 3.10 15.49 2.93
N LEU A 233 4.29 15.65 2.35
CA LEU A 233 4.46 16.23 1.01
C LEU A 233 3.56 15.54 -0.02
N TYR A 234 3.44 14.23 0.06
CA TYR A 234 2.50 13.40 -0.68
C TYR A 234 2.34 12.05 0.00
N THR A 235 1.27 11.36 -0.32
CA THR A 235 1.08 9.93 -0.08
C THR A 235 0.66 9.24 -1.37
N LEU A 236 0.60 7.90 -1.39
CA LEU A 236 0.06 7.13 -2.50
C LEU A 236 -1.14 6.32 -2.05
N ALA A 237 -2.14 6.24 -2.90
CA ALA A 237 -3.30 5.38 -2.70
C ALA A 237 -2.96 3.94 -3.09
N PHE A 238 -3.02 3.02 -2.12
CA PHE A 238 -2.88 1.57 -2.34
C PHE A 238 -4.24 0.90 -2.42
N ILE A 239 -4.29 -0.13 -3.25
CA ILE A 239 -5.45 -1.01 -3.42
C ILE A 239 -5.01 -2.44 -3.09
N PHE A 240 -5.70 -3.06 -2.14
CA PHE A 240 -5.66 -4.49 -1.87
C PHE A 240 -7.00 -5.06 -2.30
N ALA A 241 -7.00 -5.89 -3.33
CA ALA A 241 -8.19 -6.27 -4.07
C ALA A 241 -8.28 -7.78 -4.27
N MET A 242 -9.51 -8.30 -4.29
CA MET A 242 -9.83 -9.68 -4.61
C MET A 242 -10.67 -9.75 -5.88
N ASN A 243 -10.41 -10.76 -6.72
CA ASN A 243 -11.23 -11.09 -7.87
C ASN A 243 -12.67 -11.38 -7.43
N LYS A 244 -13.66 -10.81 -8.14
CA LYS A 244 -15.09 -10.97 -7.79
C LYS A 244 -15.58 -12.39 -7.90
N ASP A 245 -15.16 -13.11 -8.93
CA ASP A 245 -15.58 -14.49 -9.15
C ASP A 245 -14.95 -15.43 -8.12
N SER A 246 -13.65 -15.23 -7.78
CA SER A 246 -12.99 -15.95 -6.70
C SER A 246 -13.70 -15.74 -5.37
N TYR A 247 -14.11 -14.48 -5.05
CA TYR A 247 -14.88 -14.20 -3.85
C TYR A 247 -16.29 -14.83 -3.92
N ALA A 248 -17.00 -14.68 -5.03
CA ALA A 248 -18.35 -15.22 -5.21
C ALA A 248 -18.41 -16.75 -5.08
N ALA A 249 -17.36 -17.45 -5.51
CA ALA A 249 -17.22 -18.91 -5.43
C ALA A 249 -16.99 -19.43 -4.01
N LEU A 250 -16.60 -18.58 -3.04
CA LEU A 250 -16.43 -18.99 -1.66
C LEU A 250 -17.76 -19.41 -1.02
N PRO A 251 -17.77 -20.44 -0.15
CA PRO A 251 -18.87 -20.68 0.79
C PRO A 251 -19.14 -19.45 1.67
N ASP A 252 -20.37 -19.26 2.11
CA ASP A 252 -20.78 -18.04 2.84
C ASP A 252 -20.01 -17.85 4.16
N ASP A 253 -19.67 -18.93 4.84
CA ASP A 253 -18.86 -18.88 6.05
C ASP A 253 -17.40 -18.46 5.78
N LEU A 254 -16.84 -18.81 4.61
CA LEU A 254 -15.52 -18.37 4.18
C LEU A 254 -15.55 -16.93 3.64
N LYS A 255 -16.65 -16.50 3.01
CA LYS A 255 -16.87 -15.07 2.69
C LYS A 255 -16.84 -14.23 3.97
N ALA A 256 -17.54 -14.70 5.02
CA ALA A 256 -17.56 -14.01 6.30
C ALA A 256 -16.15 -13.89 6.93
N VAL A 257 -15.28 -14.88 6.74
CA VAL A 257 -13.86 -14.79 7.18
C VAL A 257 -13.11 -13.72 6.40
N ILE A 258 -13.25 -13.67 5.07
CA ILE A 258 -12.62 -12.61 4.26
C ILE A 258 -13.12 -11.23 4.68
N ASP A 259 -14.44 -11.06 4.82
CA ASP A 259 -15.05 -9.78 5.17
C ASP A 259 -14.64 -9.29 6.56
N ALA A 260 -14.57 -10.20 7.56
CA ALA A 260 -14.15 -9.87 8.91
C ALA A 260 -12.66 -9.44 9.02
N ASN A 261 -11.84 -9.80 8.04
CA ASN A 261 -10.43 -9.45 7.97
C ASN A 261 -10.13 -8.32 6.96
N SER A 262 -11.16 -7.65 6.44
CA SER A 262 -11.06 -6.62 5.41
C SER A 262 -11.73 -5.32 5.86
N GLY A 263 -11.64 -4.29 5.06
CA GLY A 263 -12.39 -3.05 5.29
C GLY A 263 -11.65 -1.99 6.09
N LEU A 264 -12.40 -1.16 6.79
CA LEU A 264 -11.91 0.04 7.49
C LEU A 264 -10.78 -0.26 8.48
N GLU A 265 -10.97 -1.24 9.37
CA GLU A 265 -9.98 -1.53 10.41
C GLU A 265 -8.70 -2.15 9.85
N PHE A 266 -8.81 -2.96 8.78
CA PHE A 266 -7.63 -3.46 8.07
C PHE A 266 -6.90 -2.33 7.33
N SER A 267 -7.62 -1.41 6.70
CA SER A 267 -7.04 -0.24 6.02
C SER A 267 -6.28 0.65 7.01
N ALA A 268 -6.86 0.92 8.17
CA ALA A 268 -6.22 1.67 9.26
C ALA A 268 -4.98 0.95 9.81
N PHE A 269 -5.08 -0.36 10.04
CA PHE A 269 -3.94 -1.20 10.45
C PHE A 269 -2.81 -1.14 9.44
N ALA A 270 -3.12 -1.24 8.14
CA ALA A 270 -2.13 -1.22 7.08
C ALA A 270 -1.39 0.12 7.02
N GLY A 271 -2.12 1.25 7.03
CA GLY A 271 -1.52 2.59 7.05
C GLY A 271 -0.62 2.81 8.27
N ARG A 272 -1.12 2.52 9.47
CA ARG A 272 -0.36 2.64 10.72
C ARG A 272 0.90 1.76 10.71
N THR A 273 0.78 0.50 10.28
CA THR A 273 1.90 -0.45 10.26
C THR A 273 2.97 -0.01 9.25
N GLN A 274 2.56 0.45 8.08
CA GLN A 274 3.49 0.92 7.05
C GLN A 274 4.26 2.15 7.54
N GLN A 275 3.58 3.16 8.09
CA GLN A 275 4.24 4.36 8.61
C GLN A 275 5.11 4.06 9.85
N ALA A 276 4.73 3.12 10.71
CA ALA A 276 5.55 2.76 11.88
C ALA A 276 6.95 2.23 11.49
N ALA A 277 7.10 1.70 10.28
CA ALA A 277 8.39 1.24 9.76
C ALA A 277 9.29 2.37 9.22
N ASP A 278 8.81 3.60 9.11
CA ASP A 278 9.60 4.76 8.64
C ASP A 278 10.77 5.06 9.58
N GLY A 279 10.54 5.07 10.91
CA GLY A 279 11.59 5.36 11.90
C GLY A 279 12.78 4.39 11.83
N PRO A 280 12.56 3.07 11.89
CA PRO A 280 13.61 2.08 11.70
C PRO A 280 14.35 2.20 10.36
N ALA A 281 13.64 2.46 9.26
CA ALA A 281 14.24 2.63 7.94
C ALA A 281 15.11 3.91 7.86
N ARG A 282 14.63 5.02 8.41
CA ARG A 282 15.37 6.27 8.53
C ARG A 282 16.69 6.08 9.31
N ALA A 283 16.65 5.33 10.41
CA ALA A 283 17.84 5.02 11.22
C ALA A 283 18.90 4.24 10.43
N ILE A 284 18.54 3.45 9.43
CA ILE A 284 19.51 2.77 8.54
C ILE A 284 20.28 3.80 7.71
N ALA A 285 19.61 4.79 7.13
CA ALA A 285 20.28 5.87 6.39
C ALA A 285 21.20 6.69 7.29
N GLU A 286 20.77 7.03 8.52
CA GLU A 286 21.61 7.73 9.51
C GLU A 286 22.84 6.93 9.88
N ALA A 287 22.70 5.64 10.15
CA ALA A 287 23.82 4.77 10.51
C ALA A 287 24.85 4.61 9.36
N ARG A 288 24.44 4.81 8.12
CA ARG A 288 25.34 4.87 6.96
C ARG A 288 26.06 6.21 6.82
N GLY A 289 25.66 7.22 7.58
CA GLY A 289 26.20 8.57 7.48
C GLY A 289 25.56 9.39 6.35
N ASN A 290 24.39 9.00 5.86
CA ASN A 290 23.64 9.78 4.89
C ASN A 290 23.16 11.11 5.53
N ASN A 291 23.05 12.16 4.74
CA ASN A 291 22.60 13.46 5.15
C ASN A 291 21.05 13.49 5.19
N ILE A 292 20.50 13.68 6.39
CA ILE A 292 19.05 13.82 6.58
C ILE A 292 18.74 15.28 6.84
N ILE A 293 17.90 15.84 5.99
CA ILE A 293 17.48 17.24 5.99
C ILE A 293 16.01 17.26 6.41
N THR A 294 15.74 17.71 7.62
CA THR A 294 14.38 17.91 8.11
C THR A 294 14.01 19.38 7.93
N LEU A 295 13.08 19.65 7.03
CA LEU A 295 12.56 21.01 6.83
C LEU A 295 11.67 21.38 8.01
N ASP A 296 11.92 22.58 8.56
CA ASP A 296 11.10 23.13 9.64
C ASP A 296 9.71 23.56 9.16
N ALA A 297 8.89 24.09 10.08
CA ALA A 297 7.52 24.49 9.78
C ALA A 297 7.43 25.61 8.74
N ASP A 298 8.34 26.59 8.80
CA ASP A 298 8.32 27.73 7.86
C ASP A 298 8.77 27.28 6.46
N GLN A 299 9.82 26.44 6.40
CA GLN A 299 10.28 25.84 5.16
C GLN A 299 9.18 24.95 4.54
N THR A 300 8.56 24.09 5.35
CA THR A 300 7.45 23.23 4.89
C THR A 300 6.27 24.06 4.38
N ALA A 301 5.92 25.16 5.06
CA ALA A 301 4.85 26.06 4.60
C ALA A 301 5.16 26.69 3.23
N ALA A 302 6.41 27.07 2.98
CA ALA A 302 6.81 27.57 1.66
C ALA A 302 6.68 26.52 0.55
N TRP A 303 6.96 25.24 0.85
CA TRP A 303 6.72 24.14 -0.08
C TRP A 303 5.23 23.89 -0.30
N ALA A 304 4.41 23.98 0.74
CA ALA A 304 2.95 23.81 0.65
C ALA A 304 2.32 24.91 -0.22
N GLU A 305 2.76 26.16 -0.05
CA GLU A 305 2.34 27.28 -0.90
C GLU A 305 2.71 27.04 -2.37
N ALA A 306 3.94 26.61 -2.63
CA ALA A 306 4.40 26.31 -4.01
C ALA A 306 3.66 25.11 -4.64
N ALA A 307 3.18 24.17 -3.85
CA ALA A 307 2.46 22.98 -4.27
C ALA A 307 0.94 23.20 -4.47
N ALA A 308 0.37 24.26 -3.89
CA ALA A 308 -1.08 24.54 -3.92
C ALA A 308 -1.68 24.54 -5.35
N PRO A 309 -1.01 25.06 -6.41
CA PRO A 309 -1.53 24.98 -7.78
C PRO A 309 -1.79 23.55 -8.28
N THR A 310 -1.16 22.54 -7.69
CA THR A 310 -1.41 21.13 -8.06
C THR A 310 -2.79 20.68 -7.59
N ILE A 311 -3.24 21.13 -6.40
CA ILE A 311 -4.58 20.84 -5.88
C ILE A 311 -5.64 21.50 -6.78
N GLU A 312 -5.44 22.78 -7.12
CA GLU A 312 -6.35 23.52 -7.98
C GLU A 312 -6.47 22.89 -9.39
N ALA A 313 -5.34 22.47 -9.96
CA ALA A 313 -5.32 21.79 -11.26
C ALA A 313 -6.06 20.44 -11.21
N TRP A 314 -5.84 19.65 -10.15
CA TRP A 314 -6.55 18.36 -9.98
C TRP A 314 -8.06 18.57 -9.85
N ILE A 315 -8.51 19.54 -9.05
CA ILE A 315 -9.94 19.88 -8.90
C ILE A 315 -10.53 20.24 -10.27
N ALA A 316 -9.85 21.10 -11.03
CA ALA A 316 -10.33 21.52 -12.35
C ALA A 316 -10.39 20.35 -13.35
N GLU A 317 -9.41 19.44 -13.32
CA GLU A 317 -9.40 18.24 -14.15
C GLU A 317 -10.53 17.27 -13.78
N ALA A 318 -10.76 17.05 -12.46
CA ALA A 318 -11.84 16.22 -11.97
C ALA A 318 -13.21 16.79 -12.39
N ASP A 319 -13.44 18.10 -12.20
CA ASP A 319 -14.67 18.78 -12.62
C ASP A 319 -14.88 18.65 -14.15
N ALA A 320 -13.83 18.81 -14.95
CA ALA A 320 -13.89 18.63 -16.39
C ALA A 320 -14.21 17.19 -16.83
N ALA A 321 -13.83 16.20 -16.00
CA ALA A 321 -14.17 14.80 -16.20
C ALA A 321 -15.57 14.42 -15.68
N GLY A 322 -16.32 15.38 -15.14
CA GLY A 322 -17.67 15.14 -14.58
C GLY A 322 -17.67 14.59 -13.15
N ILE A 323 -16.54 14.64 -12.46
CA ILE A 323 -16.39 14.33 -11.04
C ILE A 323 -16.52 15.66 -10.28
N ASP A 324 -17.33 15.71 -9.22
CA ASP A 324 -17.35 16.86 -8.32
C ASP A 324 -16.01 16.96 -7.55
N GLY A 325 -14.98 17.48 -8.20
CA GLY A 325 -13.63 17.57 -7.66
C GLY A 325 -13.55 18.43 -6.41
N THR A 326 -14.26 19.56 -6.40
CA THR A 326 -14.34 20.43 -5.23
C THR A 326 -15.02 19.73 -4.04
N GLY A 327 -16.13 19.05 -4.25
CA GLY A 327 -16.83 18.30 -3.21
C GLY A 327 -16.01 17.14 -2.70
N LEU A 328 -15.40 16.37 -3.59
CA LEU A 328 -14.56 15.23 -3.26
C LEU A 328 -13.33 15.64 -2.41
N TYR A 329 -12.64 16.72 -2.81
CA TYR A 329 -11.53 17.27 -2.04
C TYR A 329 -11.94 17.69 -0.62
N ARG A 330 -13.04 18.45 -0.49
CA ARG A 330 -13.53 18.88 0.81
C ARG A 330 -13.93 17.72 1.71
N GLU A 331 -14.60 16.72 1.15
CA GLU A 331 -15.01 15.54 1.89
C GLU A 331 -13.80 14.71 2.33
N ALA A 332 -12.80 14.50 1.45
CA ALA A 332 -11.58 13.82 1.81
C ALA A 332 -10.84 14.51 2.97
N VAL A 333 -10.66 15.83 2.90
CA VAL A 333 -10.02 16.61 3.97
C VAL A 333 -10.82 16.53 5.27
N ALA A 334 -12.14 16.68 5.21
CA ALA A 334 -13.00 16.60 6.39
C ALA A 334 -12.96 15.22 7.05
N LEU A 335 -12.93 14.15 6.27
CA LEU A 335 -12.79 12.78 6.77
C LEU A 335 -11.41 12.55 7.40
N ILE A 336 -10.33 13.06 6.79
CA ILE A 336 -8.98 12.98 7.34
C ILE A 336 -8.93 13.69 8.70
N GLU A 337 -9.45 14.92 8.78
CA GLU A 337 -9.51 15.68 10.03
C GLU A 337 -10.33 14.97 11.10
N ALA A 338 -11.48 14.40 10.75
CA ALA A 338 -12.35 13.66 11.69
C ALA A 338 -11.68 12.39 12.24
N ASN A 339 -10.79 11.75 11.46
CA ASN A 339 -10.04 10.56 11.89
C ASN A 339 -8.70 10.89 12.57
N ASN A 340 -8.23 12.15 12.47
CA ASN A 340 -7.00 12.58 13.13
C ASN A 340 -7.26 12.86 14.60
N THR A 341 -7.09 11.85 15.45
CA THR A 341 -7.35 11.94 16.90
C THR A 341 -6.21 12.58 17.71
N GLY A 342 -5.14 13.04 17.03
CA GLY A 342 -4.05 13.80 17.67
C GLY A 342 -3.29 12.98 18.72
N ASN A 343 -2.81 11.78 18.37
CA ASN A 343 -1.94 10.98 19.24
C ASN A 343 -0.49 11.44 19.19
#